data_c186cfb89445753d4c674f6e11552c6f
#
_entry.id   c186cfb89445753d4c674f6e11552c6f
#
_cell.length_a   1.000
_cell.length_b   1.000
_cell.length_c   1.000
_cell.angle_alpha   90.00
_cell.angle_beta   90.00
_cell.angle_gamma   90.00
#
_symmetry.space_group_name_H-M   'P 1'
#
loop_
_entity.id
_entity.type
_entity.pdbx_description
1 polymer ?
#
loop_
_entity_poly.entity_id
_entity_poly.type
_entity_poly.pdbx_seq_one_letter_code
_entity_poly.pdbx_strand_id
1 'polypeptide(L)'
;MAITVNSKKKQVKKTFQELINDLMTSSSEKVRYNAARVLGEMGDSKAVEPLIDVLKNDKNGSVRLYAARALGELGDSKATEHLIESLREDRNVDVRVRAARALGRLGGKIVVEPLVEALNDENSQVCITATDALIEIGDVATDALIKSLDHEKVNVRCDATRALGEIGNKKCVDKIINMLYDEWVNVRIYAVTSLGKLNDKKAVPALIDV
;
A
#
# COMPACT_ATOMS: atom_id res chain seq x y z
N MET A 1 51.69 -2.69 -21.95
CA MET A 1 50.95 -2.62 -20.64
C MET A 1 49.92 -1.52 -20.76
N ALA A 2 48.66 -1.87 -20.94
CA ALA A 2 47.58 -0.90 -21.03
C ALA A 2 47.00 -0.69 -19.62
N ILE A 3 47.15 0.53 -19.14
CA ILE A 3 46.57 0.94 -17.83
C ILE A 3 45.11 1.27 -18.08
N THR A 4 44.22 0.39 -17.62
CA THR A 4 42.77 0.63 -17.60
C THR A 4 42.48 1.67 -16.53
N VAL A 5 42.24 2.92 -16.97
CA VAL A 5 41.77 3.99 -16.05
C VAL A 5 40.30 3.76 -15.74
N ASN A 6 40.06 3.23 -14.56
CA ASN A 6 38.74 3.05 -14.01
C ASN A 6 38.19 4.42 -13.54
N SER A 7 37.51 5.13 -14.43
CA SER A 7 36.88 6.41 -14.11
C SER A 7 35.67 6.19 -13.18
N LYS A 8 35.91 6.10 -11.87
CA LYS A 8 34.87 6.31 -10.87
C LYS A 8 34.34 7.73 -11.06
N LYS A 9 33.20 7.89 -11.75
CA LYS A 9 32.42 9.14 -11.71
C LYS A 9 32.19 9.45 -10.24
N LYS A 10 32.83 10.50 -9.72
CA LYS A 10 32.49 11.10 -8.43
C LYS A 10 31.01 11.50 -8.54
N GLN A 11 30.11 10.76 -7.90
CA GLN A 11 28.74 11.22 -7.70
C GLN A 11 28.84 12.44 -6.77
N VAL A 12 28.68 13.62 -7.35
CA VAL A 12 28.55 14.86 -6.59
C VAL A 12 27.23 14.71 -5.80
N LYS A 13 27.32 14.60 -4.47
CA LYS A 13 26.14 14.59 -3.61
C LYS A 13 25.51 15.97 -3.70
N LYS A 14 24.30 16.05 -4.27
CA LYS A 14 23.51 17.26 -4.29
C LYS A 14 23.07 17.63 -2.88
N THR A 15 23.02 18.93 -2.59
CA THR A 15 22.45 19.46 -1.36
C THR A 15 20.93 19.32 -1.37
N PHE A 16 20.30 19.40 -0.20
CA PHE A 16 18.84 19.40 -0.08
C PHE A 16 18.20 20.48 -0.97
N GLN A 17 18.73 21.70 -0.98
CA GLN A 17 18.18 22.82 -1.76
C GLN A 17 18.29 22.59 -3.27
N GLU A 18 19.40 22.00 -3.74
CA GLU A 18 19.56 21.63 -5.15
C GLU A 18 18.57 20.54 -5.56
N LEU A 19 18.27 19.59 -4.68
CA LEU A 19 17.28 18.54 -4.94
C LEU A 19 15.85 19.10 -4.99
N ILE A 20 15.50 20.02 -4.10
CA ILE A 20 14.21 20.73 -4.15
C ILE A 20 14.08 21.51 -5.46
N ASN A 21 15.13 22.24 -5.86
CA ASN A 21 15.11 22.94 -7.14
C ASN A 21 14.94 21.99 -8.33
N ASP A 22 15.68 20.88 -8.36
CA ASP A 22 15.56 19.84 -9.39
C ASP A 22 14.15 19.25 -9.45
N LEU A 23 13.57 18.96 -8.28
CA LEU A 23 12.23 18.41 -8.16
C LEU A 23 11.17 19.35 -8.74
N MET A 24 11.26 20.65 -8.41
CA MET A 24 10.21 21.62 -8.73
C MET A 24 10.35 22.24 -10.11
N THR A 25 11.57 22.38 -10.64
CA THR A 25 11.82 23.24 -11.82
C THR A 25 12.39 22.51 -13.02
N SER A 26 12.94 21.29 -12.87
CA SER A 26 13.58 20.61 -13.97
C SER A 26 12.57 20.20 -15.06
N SER A 27 12.88 20.49 -16.31
CA SER A 27 12.12 20.02 -17.47
C SER A 27 12.23 18.50 -17.68
N SER A 28 13.32 17.88 -17.19
CA SER A 28 13.56 16.44 -17.28
C SER A 28 12.84 15.67 -16.19
N GLU A 29 11.90 14.82 -16.57
CA GLU A 29 11.21 13.91 -15.65
C GLU A 29 12.20 13.01 -14.89
N LYS A 30 13.28 12.58 -15.57
CA LYS A 30 14.33 11.75 -14.95
C LYS A 30 15.02 12.48 -13.80
N VAL A 31 15.25 13.78 -13.93
CA VAL A 31 15.83 14.60 -12.86
C VAL A 31 14.84 14.74 -11.71
N ARG A 32 13.55 15.05 -12.01
CA ARG A 32 12.52 15.21 -11.00
C ARG A 32 12.28 13.93 -10.20
N TYR A 33 12.09 12.77 -10.85
CA TYR A 33 11.84 11.55 -10.09
C TYR A 33 13.06 11.10 -9.27
N ASN A 34 14.30 11.31 -9.77
CA ASN A 34 15.50 11.04 -8.98
C ASN A 34 15.62 11.98 -7.77
N ALA A 35 15.25 13.26 -7.93
CA ALA A 35 15.20 14.20 -6.81
C ALA A 35 14.18 13.76 -5.76
N ALA A 36 12.96 13.37 -6.15
CA ALA A 36 11.95 12.83 -5.25
C ALA A 36 12.46 11.62 -4.46
N ARG A 37 13.10 10.66 -5.17
CA ARG A 37 13.68 9.47 -4.54
C ARG A 37 14.74 9.83 -3.49
N VAL A 38 15.69 10.67 -3.85
CA VAL A 38 16.80 11.05 -2.95
C VAL A 38 16.28 11.84 -1.75
N LEU A 39 15.29 12.72 -1.93
CA LEU A 39 14.67 13.47 -0.83
C LEU A 39 13.99 12.54 0.17
N GLY A 40 13.31 11.48 -0.30
CA GLY A 40 12.76 10.43 0.57
C GLY A 40 13.87 9.72 1.37
N GLU A 41 14.95 9.29 0.69
CA GLU A 41 16.09 8.63 1.32
C GLU A 41 16.85 9.53 2.34
N MET A 42 16.81 10.86 2.17
CA MET A 42 17.41 11.82 3.12
C MET A 42 16.63 11.93 4.43
N GLY A 43 15.33 11.65 4.44
CA GLY A 43 14.51 11.67 5.63
C GLY A 43 14.23 13.06 6.22
N ASP A 44 14.51 14.15 5.48
CA ASP A 44 14.24 15.52 5.97
C ASP A 44 12.77 15.89 5.75
N SER A 45 12.04 16.12 6.85
CA SER A 45 10.61 16.47 6.82
C SER A 45 10.28 17.73 6.02
N LYS A 46 11.26 18.60 5.76
CA LYS A 46 11.07 19.79 4.89
C LYS A 46 10.77 19.40 3.44
N ALA A 47 11.01 18.14 3.04
CA ALA A 47 10.66 17.64 1.70
C ALA A 47 9.17 17.32 1.55
N VAL A 48 8.41 17.20 2.65
CA VAL A 48 7.02 16.74 2.63
C VAL A 48 6.14 17.61 1.74
N GLU A 49 6.10 18.92 1.98
CA GLU A 49 5.26 19.84 1.21
C GLU A 49 5.63 19.88 -0.30
N PRO A 50 6.92 20.02 -0.69
CA PRO A 50 7.31 19.89 -2.10
C PRO A 50 6.93 18.56 -2.75
N LEU A 51 7.03 17.45 -2.02
CA LEU A 51 6.66 16.13 -2.53
C LEU A 51 5.14 15.97 -2.67
N ILE A 52 4.35 16.56 -1.77
CA ILE A 52 2.89 16.62 -1.90
C ILE A 52 2.50 17.41 -3.16
N ASP A 53 3.12 18.57 -3.39
CA ASP A 53 2.84 19.36 -4.59
C ASP A 53 3.11 18.56 -5.87
N VAL A 54 4.24 17.86 -5.92
CA VAL A 54 4.61 17.01 -7.05
C VAL A 54 3.69 15.80 -7.21
N LEU A 55 3.29 15.16 -6.12
CA LEU A 55 2.32 14.06 -6.14
C LEU A 55 1.01 14.48 -6.79
N LYS A 56 0.54 15.69 -6.50
CA LYS A 56 -0.72 16.22 -7.03
C LYS A 56 -0.60 16.71 -8.47
N ASN A 57 0.50 17.39 -8.80
CA ASN A 57 0.53 18.28 -9.97
C ASN A 57 1.48 17.81 -11.09
N ASP A 58 2.42 16.88 -10.82
CA ASP A 58 3.35 16.48 -11.89
C ASP A 58 2.62 15.66 -12.98
N LYS A 59 2.79 16.06 -14.21
CA LYS A 59 2.19 15.42 -15.38
C LYS A 59 2.68 13.97 -15.62
N ASN A 60 3.88 13.65 -15.12
CA ASN A 60 4.52 12.36 -15.36
C ASN A 60 4.23 11.39 -14.20
N GLY A 61 3.62 10.23 -14.50
CA GLY A 61 3.28 9.21 -13.52
C GLY A 61 4.47 8.67 -12.74
N SER A 62 5.66 8.54 -13.37
CA SER A 62 6.85 8.09 -12.66
C SER A 62 7.31 9.09 -11.60
N VAL A 63 7.17 10.40 -11.86
CA VAL A 63 7.51 11.43 -10.87
C VAL A 63 6.55 11.37 -9.68
N ARG A 64 5.23 11.29 -9.94
CA ARG A 64 4.22 11.11 -8.88
C ARG A 64 4.44 9.81 -8.09
N LEU A 65 4.80 8.71 -8.76
CA LEU A 65 5.14 7.43 -8.12
C LEU A 65 6.26 7.58 -7.08
N TYR A 66 7.36 8.24 -7.48
CA TYR A 66 8.50 8.44 -6.58
C TYR A 66 8.18 9.45 -5.48
N ALA A 67 7.30 10.44 -5.73
CA ALA A 67 6.78 11.32 -4.69
C ALA A 67 5.94 10.55 -3.66
N ALA A 68 5.00 9.69 -4.09
CA ALA A 68 4.22 8.85 -3.19
C ALA A 68 5.11 7.92 -2.35
N ARG A 69 6.13 7.32 -2.98
CA ARG A 69 7.11 6.48 -2.28
C ARG A 69 7.87 7.29 -1.21
N ALA A 70 8.41 8.45 -1.59
CA ALA A 70 9.18 9.32 -0.69
C ALA A 70 8.33 9.78 0.51
N LEU A 71 7.07 10.15 0.28
CA LEU A 71 6.13 10.52 1.35
C LEU A 71 5.89 9.36 2.32
N GLY A 72 5.75 8.13 1.82
CA GLY A 72 5.65 6.93 2.66
C GLY A 72 6.94 6.61 3.43
N GLU A 73 8.12 6.96 2.89
CA GLU A 73 9.41 6.80 3.57
C GLU A 73 9.61 7.87 4.66
N LEU A 74 9.12 9.11 4.42
CA LEU A 74 9.17 10.21 5.40
C LEU A 74 8.20 10.01 6.57
N GLY A 75 7.08 9.31 6.36
CA GLY A 75 6.14 8.95 7.41
C GLY A 75 5.36 10.12 8.04
N ASP A 76 5.32 11.29 7.38
CA ASP A 76 4.61 12.46 7.90
C ASP A 76 3.11 12.36 7.57
N SER A 77 2.27 12.46 8.61
CA SER A 77 0.81 12.37 8.50
C SER A 77 0.18 13.44 7.61
N LYS A 78 0.85 14.55 7.34
CA LYS A 78 0.38 15.56 6.38
C LYS A 78 0.16 15.00 4.98
N ALA A 79 0.89 13.94 4.61
CA ALA A 79 0.75 13.29 3.31
C ALA A 79 -0.50 12.40 3.21
N THR A 80 -1.15 12.05 4.32
CA THR A 80 -2.18 11.01 4.37
C THR A 80 -3.33 11.27 3.40
N GLU A 81 -3.96 12.44 3.47
CA GLU A 81 -5.11 12.77 2.61
C GLU A 81 -4.73 12.79 1.12
N HIS A 82 -3.53 13.29 0.78
CA HIS A 82 -3.05 13.34 -0.60
C HIS A 82 -2.70 11.96 -1.16
N LEU A 83 -2.22 11.06 -0.31
CA LEU A 83 -2.00 9.67 -0.68
C LEU A 83 -3.33 8.92 -0.85
N ILE A 84 -4.36 9.22 -0.03
CA ILE A 84 -5.72 8.69 -0.20
C ILE A 84 -6.30 9.14 -1.54
N GLU A 85 -6.19 10.43 -1.88
CA GLU A 85 -6.62 10.96 -3.17
C GLU A 85 -5.90 10.25 -4.34
N SER A 86 -4.58 10.08 -4.23
CA SER A 86 -3.78 9.37 -5.24
C SER A 86 -4.16 7.89 -5.36
N LEU A 87 -4.50 7.21 -4.25
CA LEU A 87 -4.95 5.82 -4.27
C LEU A 87 -6.28 5.69 -5.02
N ARG A 88 -7.21 6.62 -4.82
CA ARG A 88 -8.53 6.58 -5.43
C ARG A 88 -8.53 7.00 -6.91
N GLU A 89 -7.75 8.02 -7.26
CA GLU A 89 -7.98 8.78 -8.49
C GLU A 89 -6.81 8.80 -9.48
N ASP A 90 -5.59 8.38 -9.06
CA ASP A 90 -4.48 8.46 -10.01
C ASP A 90 -4.66 7.47 -11.16
N ARG A 91 -4.62 8.00 -12.38
CA ARG A 91 -4.73 7.21 -13.63
C ARG A 91 -3.62 6.18 -13.81
N ASN A 92 -2.47 6.40 -13.16
CA ASN A 92 -1.32 5.49 -13.24
C ASN A 92 -1.42 4.46 -12.11
N VAL A 93 -1.56 3.19 -12.47
CA VAL A 93 -1.66 2.06 -11.54
C VAL A 93 -0.48 2.03 -10.56
N ASP A 94 0.74 2.29 -11.04
CA ASP A 94 1.92 2.23 -10.18
C ASP A 94 1.90 3.32 -9.09
N VAL A 95 1.27 4.47 -9.36
CA VAL A 95 1.05 5.51 -8.34
C VAL A 95 0.05 5.02 -7.31
N ARG A 96 -1.10 4.44 -7.72
CA ARG A 96 -2.08 3.86 -6.80
C ARG A 96 -1.44 2.79 -5.92
N VAL A 97 -0.63 1.88 -6.49
CA VAL A 97 0.13 0.86 -5.74
C VAL A 97 1.07 1.50 -4.71
N ARG A 98 1.78 2.56 -5.08
CA ARG A 98 2.70 3.24 -4.15
C ARG A 98 1.95 3.99 -3.05
N ALA A 99 0.82 4.60 -3.38
CA ALA A 99 -0.05 5.26 -2.42
C ALA A 99 -0.61 4.25 -1.40
N ALA A 100 -1.13 3.10 -1.84
CA ALA A 100 -1.59 2.03 -0.93
C ALA A 100 -0.49 1.59 0.05
N ARG A 101 0.72 1.34 -0.47
CA ARG A 101 1.87 0.95 0.38
C ARG A 101 2.29 2.06 1.34
N ALA A 102 2.29 3.31 0.90
CA ALA A 102 2.61 4.45 1.75
C ALA A 102 1.59 4.60 2.88
N LEU A 103 0.30 4.44 2.58
CA LEU A 103 -0.78 4.48 3.57
C LEU A 103 -0.68 3.35 4.60
N GLY A 104 -0.29 2.13 4.19
CA GLY A 104 -0.01 1.03 5.11
C GLY A 104 1.05 1.39 6.15
N ARG A 105 2.17 1.99 5.69
CA ARG A 105 3.26 2.46 6.57
C ARG A 105 2.86 3.60 7.50
N LEU A 106 2.05 4.54 7.02
CA LEU A 106 1.51 5.64 7.84
C LEU A 106 0.57 5.11 8.92
N GLY A 107 -0.20 4.09 8.58
CA GLY A 107 -1.09 3.43 9.51
C GLY A 107 -2.24 4.31 10.01
N GLY A 108 -2.88 3.84 11.09
CA GLY A 108 -3.96 4.56 11.75
C GLY A 108 -5.34 4.32 11.13
N LYS A 109 -6.38 4.73 11.86
CA LYS A 109 -7.77 4.42 11.50
C LYS A 109 -8.24 5.10 10.21
N ILE A 110 -7.71 6.29 9.92
CA ILE A 110 -8.15 7.12 8.78
C ILE A 110 -7.87 6.45 7.42
N VAL A 111 -6.82 5.62 7.32
CA VAL A 111 -6.42 4.97 6.07
C VAL A 111 -7.15 3.64 5.81
N VAL A 112 -7.86 3.10 6.82
CA VAL A 112 -8.50 1.77 6.73
C VAL A 112 -9.57 1.73 5.65
N GLU A 113 -10.56 2.62 5.70
CA GLU A 113 -11.67 2.62 4.73
C GLU A 113 -11.17 2.85 3.28
N PRO A 114 -10.28 3.82 2.99
CA PRO A 114 -9.68 3.95 1.66
C PRO A 114 -8.95 2.70 1.16
N LEU A 115 -8.23 1.99 2.03
CA LEU A 115 -7.58 0.73 1.66
C LEU A 115 -8.57 -0.41 1.44
N VAL A 116 -9.66 -0.45 2.21
CA VAL A 116 -10.75 -1.42 1.99
C VAL A 116 -11.46 -1.14 0.65
N GLU A 117 -11.72 0.11 0.31
CA GLU A 117 -12.23 0.49 -1.02
C GLU A 117 -11.30 0.01 -2.14
N ALA A 118 -9.99 0.10 -1.95
CA ALA A 118 -8.98 -0.33 -2.90
C ALA A 118 -8.88 -1.85 -3.11
N LEU A 119 -9.50 -2.67 -2.25
CA LEU A 119 -9.68 -4.12 -2.52
C LEU A 119 -10.55 -4.36 -3.77
N ASN A 120 -11.30 -3.35 -4.19
CA ASN A 120 -12.15 -3.38 -5.35
C ASN A 120 -11.55 -2.65 -6.57
N ASP A 121 -10.27 -2.29 -6.56
CA ASP A 121 -9.61 -1.65 -7.71
C ASP A 121 -9.68 -2.56 -8.94
N GLU A 122 -9.75 -1.95 -10.12
CA GLU A 122 -9.72 -2.66 -11.41
C GLU A 122 -8.43 -3.45 -11.64
N ASN A 123 -7.35 -3.03 -10.98
CA ASN A 123 -6.03 -3.63 -11.09
C ASN A 123 -5.69 -4.48 -9.87
N SER A 124 -5.45 -5.76 -10.11
CA SER A 124 -5.16 -6.75 -9.05
C SER A 124 -3.93 -6.40 -8.20
N GLN A 125 -2.92 -5.69 -8.76
CA GLN A 125 -1.75 -5.30 -7.99
C GLN A 125 -2.08 -4.25 -6.92
N VAL A 126 -3.05 -3.37 -7.20
CA VAL A 126 -3.57 -2.40 -6.21
C VAL A 126 -4.31 -3.16 -5.11
N CYS A 127 -5.21 -4.11 -5.46
CA CYS A 127 -5.93 -4.94 -4.50
C CYS A 127 -4.97 -5.69 -3.56
N ILE A 128 -3.97 -6.38 -4.13
CA ILE A 128 -2.96 -7.11 -3.36
C ILE A 128 -2.21 -6.17 -2.41
N THR A 129 -1.77 -5.01 -2.91
CA THR A 129 -1.01 -4.06 -2.10
C THR A 129 -1.86 -3.44 -0.99
N ALA A 130 -3.14 -3.15 -1.26
CA ALA A 130 -4.10 -2.68 -0.26
C ALA A 130 -4.34 -3.74 0.82
N THR A 131 -4.47 -5.02 0.42
CA THR A 131 -4.59 -6.14 1.37
C THR A 131 -3.36 -6.23 2.27
N ASP A 132 -2.15 -6.16 1.70
CA ASP A 132 -0.91 -6.22 2.47
C ASP A 132 -0.78 -5.01 3.41
N ALA A 133 -1.22 -3.82 2.98
CA ALA A 133 -1.27 -2.63 3.81
C ALA A 133 -2.25 -2.79 4.99
N LEU A 134 -3.43 -3.35 4.77
CA LEU A 134 -4.41 -3.64 5.82
C LEU A 134 -3.89 -4.67 6.83
N ILE A 135 -3.14 -5.68 6.36
CA ILE A 135 -2.44 -6.64 7.23
C ILE A 135 -1.37 -5.93 8.08
N GLU A 136 -0.58 -5.03 7.49
CA GLU A 136 0.44 -4.25 8.22
C GLU A 136 -0.18 -3.35 9.29
N ILE A 137 -1.36 -2.76 9.03
CA ILE A 137 -2.13 -1.96 10.00
C ILE A 137 -2.64 -2.83 11.16
N GLY A 138 -2.95 -4.09 10.90
CA GLY A 138 -3.32 -5.08 11.91
C GLY A 138 -4.73 -4.87 12.48
N ASP A 139 -4.86 -5.02 13.80
CA ASP A 139 -6.15 -5.06 14.53
C ASP A 139 -7.10 -3.90 14.22
N VAL A 140 -6.58 -2.72 13.91
CA VAL A 140 -7.36 -1.53 13.57
C VAL A 140 -8.23 -1.74 12.33
N ALA A 141 -7.79 -2.60 11.38
CA ALA A 141 -8.51 -2.92 10.16
C ALA A 141 -9.57 -4.03 10.34
N THR A 142 -9.56 -4.77 11.46
CA THR A 142 -10.37 -5.98 11.63
C THR A 142 -11.86 -5.75 11.39
N ASP A 143 -12.45 -4.70 11.98
CA ASP A 143 -13.90 -4.46 11.88
C ASP A 143 -14.34 -4.08 10.46
N ALA A 144 -13.52 -3.33 9.72
CA ALA A 144 -13.78 -2.98 8.34
C ALA A 144 -13.67 -4.22 7.42
N LEU A 145 -12.64 -5.04 7.63
CA LEU A 145 -12.47 -6.30 6.90
C LEU A 145 -13.60 -7.30 7.16
N ILE A 146 -14.12 -7.39 8.40
CA ILE A 146 -15.28 -8.24 8.72
C ILE A 146 -16.50 -7.82 7.89
N LYS A 147 -16.74 -6.52 7.71
CA LYS A 147 -17.84 -6.03 6.86
C LYS A 147 -17.62 -6.41 5.39
N SER A 148 -16.38 -6.44 4.93
CA SER A 148 -16.02 -6.80 3.56
C SER A 148 -16.22 -8.28 3.23
N LEU A 149 -16.44 -9.14 4.23
CA LEU A 149 -16.78 -10.55 4.00
C LEU A 149 -18.14 -10.72 3.33
N ASP A 150 -19.04 -9.75 3.48
CA ASP A 150 -20.37 -9.75 2.87
C ASP A 150 -20.41 -8.98 1.52
N HIS A 151 -19.24 -8.62 0.96
CA HIS A 151 -19.17 -7.82 -0.27
C HIS A 151 -19.61 -8.65 -1.50
N GLU A 152 -20.31 -8.01 -2.46
CA GLU A 152 -20.80 -8.66 -3.70
C GLU A 152 -19.69 -9.29 -4.56
N LYS A 153 -18.54 -8.61 -4.65
CA LYS A 153 -17.40 -9.08 -5.46
C LYS A 153 -16.60 -10.13 -4.73
N VAL A 154 -16.44 -11.28 -5.35
CA VAL A 154 -15.69 -12.43 -4.82
C VAL A 154 -14.25 -12.07 -4.44
N ASN A 155 -13.56 -11.26 -5.25
CA ASN A 155 -12.18 -10.90 -4.96
C ASN A 155 -12.04 -10.13 -3.64
N VAL A 156 -12.99 -9.22 -3.34
CA VAL A 156 -12.99 -8.48 -2.07
C VAL A 156 -13.21 -9.43 -0.89
N ARG A 157 -14.14 -10.39 -1.00
CA ARG A 157 -14.35 -11.41 0.02
C ARG A 157 -13.10 -12.29 0.24
N CYS A 158 -12.42 -12.70 -0.86
CA CYS A 158 -11.16 -13.44 -0.79
C CYS A 158 -10.07 -12.66 -0.04
N ASP A 159 -9.85 -11.41 -0.45
CA ASP A 159 -8.80 -10.56 0.12
C ASP A 159 -9.09 -10.22 1.59
N ALA A 160 -10.35 -9.93 1.93
CA ALA A 160 -10.76 -9.70 3.31
C ALA A 160 -10.57 -10.95 4.18
N THR A 161 -10.96 -12.14 3.67
CA THR A 161 -10.79 -13.42 4.37
C THR A 161 -9.31 -13.71 4.63
N ARG A 162 -8.46 -13.51 3.60
CA ARG A 162 -7.01 -13.67 3.71
C ARG A 162 -6.42 -12.71 4.74
N ALA A 163 -6.76 -11.41 4.65
CA ALA A 163 -6.24 -10.40 5.55
C ALA A 163 -6.59 -10.69 7.01
N LEU A 164 -7.83 -11.06 7.30
CA LEU A 164 -8.27 -11.41 8.65
C LEU A 164 -7.52 -12.60 9.22
N GLY A 165 -7.24 -13.61 8.40
CA GLY A 165 -6.42 -14.76 8.81
C GLY A 165 -4.97 -14.38 9.14
N GLU A 166 -4.38 -13.45 8.37
CA GLU A 166 -3.01 -12.96 8.60
C GLU A 166 -2.92 -12.05 9.83
N ILE A 167 -3.91 -11.18 10.05
CA ILE A 167 -3.98 -10.31 11.23
C ILE A 167 -4.09 -11.14 12.51
N GLY A 168 -4.81 -12.26 12.47
CA GLY A 168 -4.87 -13.18 13.59
C GLY A 168 -5.82 -12.78 14.72
N ASN A 169 -6.66 -11.76 14.55
CA ASN A 169 -7.61 -11.33 15.57
C ASN A 169 -8.81 -12.28 15.61
N LYS A 170 -8.96 -13.01 16.73
CA LYS A 170 -10.00 -14.03 16.91
C LYS A 170 -11.44 -13.52 16.87
N LYS A 171 -11.66 -12.21 16.93
CA LYS A 171 -13.01 -11.60 16.78
C LYS A 171 -13.67 -11.99 15.46
N CYS A 172 -12.89 -12.29 14.41
CA CYS A 172 -13.41 -12.65 13.09
C CYS A 172 -13.76 -14.13 12.91
N VAL A 173 -13.43 -15.02 13.87
CA VAL A 173 -13.56 -16.49 13.72
C VAL A 173 -14.94 -16.91 13.27
N ASP A 174 -16.00 -16.47 13.98
CA ASP A 174 -17.37 -16.87 13.66
C ASP A 174 -17.79 -16.40 12.25
N LYS A 175 -17.30 -15.26 11.80
CA LYS A 175 -17.54 -14.75 10.44
C LYS A 175 -16.78 -15.52 9.38
N ILE A 176 -15.53 -15.90 9.64
CA ILE A 176 -14.75 -16.72 8.70
C ILE A 176 -15.29 -18.15 8.62
N ILE A 177 -15.86 -18.70 9.69
CA ILE A 177 -16.58 -19.99 9.65
C ILE A 177 -17.70 -19.94 8.59
N ASN A 178 -18.45 -18.84 8.52
CA ASN A 178 -19.50 -18.70 7.51
C ASN A 178 -18.92 -18.68 6.07
N MET A 179 -17.68 -18.22 5.87
CA MET A 179 -17.02 -18.23 4.56
C MET A 179 -16.65 -19.63 4.08
N LEU A 180 -16.67 -20.66 4.93
CA LEU A 180 -16.54 -22.05 4.52
C LEU A 180 -17.68 -22.51 3.57
N TYR A 181 -18.80 -21.84 3.62
CA TYR A 181 -20.00 -22.12 2.84
C TYR A 181 -20.24 -21.08 1.72
N ASP A 182 -19.26 -20.23 1.42
CA ASP A 182 -19.36 -19.28 0.30
C ASP A 182 -19.58 -20.04 -1.03
N GLU A 183 -20.34 -19.44 -1.93
CA GLU A 183 -20.59 -19.99 -3.26
C GLU A 183 -19.30 -20.23 -4.07
N TRP A 184 -18.28 -19.39 -3.86
CA TRP A 184 -17.02 -19.43 -4.60
C TRP A 184 -15.95 -20.24 -3.88
N VAL A 185 -15.40 -21.21 -4.60
CA VAL A 185 -14.38 -22.13 -4.07
C VAL A 185 -13.15 -21.40 -3.51
N ASN A 186 -12.73 -20.32 -4.15
CA ASN A 186 -11.56 -19.55 -3.70
C ASN A 186 -11.79 -18.94 -2.32
N VAL A 187 -12.99 -18.42 -2.03
CA VAL A 187 -13.33 -17.88 -0.70
C VAL A 187 -13.27 -18.99 0.34
N ARG A 188 -13.84 -20.18 0.02
CA ARG A 188 -13.79 -21.36 0.92
C ARG A 188 -12.35 -21.77 1.22
N ILE A 189 -11.46 -21.79 0.22
CA ILE A 189 -10.02 -22.14 0.39
C ILE A 189 -9.35 -21.14 1.34
N TYR A 190 -9.59 -19.83 1.14
CA TYR A 190 -9.06 -18.81 2.04
C TYR A 190 -9.64 -18.92 3.45
N ALA A 191 -10.93 -19.27 3.59
CA ALA A 191 -11.55 -19.48 4.89
C ALA A 191 -10.88 -20.64 5.67
N VAL A 192 -10.67 -21.80 5.03
CA VAL A 192 -9.95 -22.95 5.64
C VAL A 192 -8.55 -22.53 6.09
N THR A 193 -7.80 -21.85 5.19
CA THR A 193 -6.43 -21.43 5.48
C THR A 193 -6.39 -20.42 6.64
N SER A 194 -7.31 -19.44 6.65
CA SER A 194 -7.40 -18.40 7.68
C SER A 194 -7.81 -18.97 9.03
N LEU A 195 -8.77 -19.90 9.07
CA LEU A 195 -9.14 -20.59 10.31
C LEU A 195 -7.98 -21.43 10.88
N GLY A 196 -7.18 -22.05 10.01
CA GLY A 196 -5.96 -22.74 10.42
C GLY A 196 -4.95 -21.79 11.09
N LYS A 197 -4.76 -20.58 10.54
CA LYS A 197 -3.86 -19.55 11.13
C LYS A 197 -4.40 -18.99 12.44
N LEU A 198 -5.70 -18.73 12.51
CA LEU A 198 -6.37 -18.24 13.71
C LEU A 198 -6.29 -19.24 14.89
N ASN A 199 -6.16 -20.54 14.57
CA ASN A 199 -5.99 -21.61 15.53
C ASN A 199 -7.00 -21.52 16.70
N ASP A 200 -8.28 -21.37 16.37
CA ASP A 200 -9.36 -21.31 17.36
C ASP A 200 -10.17 -22.61 17.34
N LYS A 201 -10.34 -23.23 18.51
CA LYS A 201 -11.06 -24.50 18.65
C LYS A 201 -12.52 -24.44 18.18
N LYS A 202 -13.13 -23.25 18.16
CA LYS A 202 -14.49 -23.07 17.63
C LYS A 202 -14.62 -23.46 16.16
N ALA A 203 -13.52 -23.37 15.38
CA ALA A 203 -13.54 -23.70 13.96
C ALA A 203 -13.54 -25.22 13.70
N VAL A 204 -13.11 -26.06 14.65
CA VAL A 204 -12.91 -27.49 14.45
C VAL A 204 -14.15 -28.21 13.95
N PRO A 205 -15.36 -28.07 14.55
CA PRO A 205 -16.55 -28.75 14.05
C PRO A 205 -16.84 -28.39 12.58
N ALA A 206 -16.82 -27.10 12.25
CA ALA A 206 -17.11 -26.64 10.89
C ALA A 206 -16.06 -27.09 9.85
N LEU A 207 -14.80 -27.24 10.26
CA LEU A 207 -13.72 -27.75 9.39
C LEU A 207 -13.79 -29.26 9.13
N ILE A 208 -14.49 -30.01 10.00
CA ILE A 208 -14.72 -31.45 9.81
C ILE A 208 -15.89 -31.70 8.84
N ASP A 209 -16.87 -30.78 8.84
CA ASP A 209 -18.11 -30.91 8.07
C ASP A 209 -17.98 -30.50 6.58
N VAL A 210 -16.89 -29.81 6.17
CA VAL A 210 -16.64 -29.36 4.78
C VAL A 210 -15.57 -30.18 4.09
#